data_82864ac0fed737dd8832c592daba3211
#
_entry.id   82864ac0fed737dd8832c592daba3211
#
_cell.length_a   1.000
_cell.length_b   1.000
_cell.length_c   1.000
_cell.angle_alpha   90.00
_cell.angle_beta   90.00
_cell.angle_gamma   90.00
#
_symmetry.space_group_name_H-M   'P 1'
#
loop_
_entity.id
_entity.type
_entity.pdbx_description
1 polymer ?
#
loop_
_entity_poly.entity_id
_entity_poly.type
_entity_poly.pdbx_seq_one_letter_code
_entity_poly.pdbx_strand_id
1 'polypeptide(L)'
;ITGADGRLATVVHPTAYVSPTASIEKGVVVLPKAVINTDVTVKRGCIINLGAIVDHGCVIEQGCHICLGAIVKGENRIAALSKIEAGEVVQLRQCHVNK
;
A
#
# COMPACT_ATOMS: atom_id res chain seq x y z
N ILE A 1 3.69 -13.97 -5.41
CA ILE A 1 4.57 -14.63 -4.48
C ILE A 1 3.79 -15.64 -3.65
N THR A 2 4.08 -16.90 -3.82
CA THR A 2 3.38 -17.96 -3.12
C THR A 2 4.32 -18.69 -2.19
N GLY A 3 3.83 -19.05 -1.00
CA GLY A 3 4.57 -19.91 -0.11
C GLY A 3 4.63 -21.34 -0.60
N ALA A 4 5.45 -22.19 0.05
CA ALA A 4 5.63 -23.57 -0.34
C ALA A 4 4.33 -24.37 -0.31
N ASP A 5 3.37 -23.96 0.50
CA ASP A 5 2.06 -24.61 0.62
C ASP A 5 0.99 -23.98 -0.26
N GLY A 6 1.38 -23.08 -1.16
CA GLY A 6 0.45 -22.43 -2.08
C GLY A 6 -0.20 -21.17 -1.54
N ARG A 7 0.01 -20.81 -0.28
CA ARG A 7 -0.54 -19.58 0.28
C ARG A 7 0.30 -18.38 -0.11
N LEU A 8 -0.36 -17.23 -0.28
CA LEU A 8 0.34 -15.98 -0.59
C LEU A 8 1.18 -15.53 0.59
N ALA A 9 2.43 -15.20 0.31
CA ALA A 9 3.33 -14.64 1.31
C ALA A 9 3.30 -13.12 1.25
N THR A 10 3.42 -12.48 2.41
CA THR A 10 3.63 -11.05 2.51
C THR A 10 5.12 -10.78 2.46
N VAL A 11 5.53 -9.86 1.61
CA VAL A 11 6.94 -9.53 1.42
C VAL A 11 7.14 -8.05 1.71
N VAL A 12 8.00 -7.73 2.68
CA VAL A 12 8.34 -6.36 3.02
C VAL A 12 9.85 -6.21 2.89
N HIS A 13 10.29 -5.33 2.00
CA HIS A 13 11.72 -5.11 1.82
C HIS A 13 12.32 -4.46 3.07
N PRO A 14 13.54 -4.85 3.47
CA PRO A 14 14.16 -4.32 4.70
C PRO A 14 14.31 -2.81 4.74
N THR A 15 14.39 -2.13 3.60
CA THR A 15 14.51 -0.67 3.57
C THR A 15 13.18 0.04 3.61
N ALA A 16 12.07 -0.68 3.53
CA ALA A 16 10.75 -0.08 3.67
C ALA A 16 10.46 0.20 5.14
N TYR A 17 9.71 1.25 5.40
CA TYR A 17 9.22 1.53 6.74
C TYR A 17 7.75 1.13 6.83
N VAL A 18 7.43 0.31 7.81
CA VAL A 18 6.04 -0.04 8.13
C VAL A 18 5.82 0.28 9.60
N SER A 19 4.89 1.18 9.88
CA SER A 19 4.59 1.59 11.25
C SER A 19 4.12 0.39 12.08
N PRO A 20 4.49 0.32 13.37
CA PRO A 20 3.99 -0.74 14.26
C PRO A 20 2.47 -0.81 14.35
N THR A 21 1.77 0.29 14.09
CA THR A 21 0.30 0.30 14.14
C THR A 21 -0.34 0.04 12.78
N ALA A 22 0.44 -0.16 11.73
CA ALA A 22 -0.09 -0.50 10.42
C ALA A 22 -0.46 -1.98 10.36
N SER A 23 -1.47 -2.28 9.56
CA SER A 23 -1.94 -3.65 9.34
C SER A 23 -1.71 -4.03 7.89
N ILE A 24 -0.94 -5.08 7.66
CA ILE A 24 -0.59 -5.55 6.32
C ILE A 24 -1.14 -6.96 6.16
N GLU A 25 -2.06 -7.14 5.21
CA GLU A 25 -2.64 -8.46 4.98
C GLU A 25 -1.75 -9.32 4.08
N LYS A 26 -2.12 -10.58 3.93
CA LYS A 26 -1.33 -11.55 3.17
C LYS A 26 -1.25 -11.18 1.70
N GLY A 27 -0.16 -11.57 1.06
CA GLY A 27 0.05 -11.35 -0.36
C GLY A 27 0.43 -9.92 -0.72
N VAL A 28 0.62 -9.04 0.25
CA VAL A 28 1.05 -7.67 0.01
C VAL A 28 2.56 -7.67 -0.24
N VAL A 29 2.98 -6.91 -1.23
CA VAL A 29 4.40 -6.70 -1.54
C VAL A 29 4.73 -5.24 -1.28
N VAL A 30 5.68 -5.01 -0.38
CA VAL A 30 6.16 -3.67 -0.05
C VAL A 30 7.61 -3.57 -0.50
N LEU A 31 7.86 -2.71 -1.48
CA LEU A 31 9.14 -2.64 -2.17
C LEU A 31 10.09 -1.64 -1.49
N PRO A 32 11.37 -1.61 -1.93
CA PRO A 32 12.37 -0.76 -1.27
C PRO A 32 11.95 0.70 -1.12
N LYS A 33 12.26 1.26 0.04
CA LYS A 33 12.05 2.68 0.36
C LYS A 33 10.59 3.11 0.44
N ALA A 34 9.63 2.18 0.36
CA ALA A 34 8.23 2.51 0.58
C ALA A 34 7.99 2.85 2.05
N VAL A 35 7.00 3.68 2.31
CA VAL A 35 6.63 4.09 3.67
C VAL A 35 5.14 3.83 3.87
N ILE A 36 4.83 3.04 4.89
CA ILE A 36 3.45 2.79 5.31
C ILE A 36 3.33 3.30 6.74
N ASN A 37 2.62 4.40 6.91
CA ASN A 37 2.61 5.15 8.15
C ASN A 37 1.57 4.62 9.14
N THR A 38 1.36 5.38 10.20
CA THR A 38 0.55 5.02 11.36
C THR A 38 -0.90 4.71 10.99
N ASP A 39 -1.44 3.65 11.55
CA ASP A 39 -2.86 3.25 11.42
C ASP A 39 -3.32 3.04 9.98
N VAL A 40 -2.39 2.72 9.09
CA VAL A 40 -2.71 2.34 7.71
C VAL A 40 -3.10 0.87 7.67
N THR A 41 -4.13 0.55 6.89
CA THR A 41 -4.49 -0.82 6.58
C THR A 41 -4.26 -1.06 5.10
N VAL A 42 -3.42 -2.05 4.78
CA VAL A 42 -3.18 -2.48 3.40
C VAL A 42 -3.77 -3.86 3.24
N LYS A 43 -4.80 -3.96 2.42
CA LYS A 43 -5.51 -5.20 2.24
C LYS A 43 -4.76 -6.13 1.29
N ARG A 44 -5.22 -7.39 1.23
CA ARG A 44 -4.50 -8.47 0.54
C ARG A 44 -4.18 -8.14 -0.91
N GLY A 45 -3.04 -8.65 -1.36
CA GLY A 45 -2.66 -8.61 -2.77
C GLY A 45 -2.25 -7.25 -3.29
N CYS A 46 -2.09 -6.25 -2.44
CA CYS A 46 -1.64 -4.93 -2.87
C CYS A 46 -0.14 -4.92 -3.14
N ILE A 47 0.28 -4.01 -4.00
CA ILE A 47 1.68 -3.71 -4.24
C ILE A 47 1.92 -2.25 -3.85
N ILE A 48 2.83 -2.04 -2.91
CA ILE A 48 3.29 -0.70 -2.53
C ILE A 48 4.69 -0.58 -3.11
N ASN A 49 4.79 0.12 -4.23
CA ASN A 49 5.97 0.10 -5.08
C ASN A 49 7.10 0.98 -4.54
N LEU A 50 8.21 1.03 -5.27
CA LEU A 50 9.44 1.71 -4.87
C LEU A 50 9.17 3.15 -4.43
N GLY A 51 9.57 3.49 -3.20
CA GLY A 51 9.48 4.86 -2.70
C GLY A 51 8.07 5.43 -2.55
N ALA A 52 7.02 4.61 -2.72
CA ALA A 52 5.66 5.07 -2.51
C ALA A 52 5.42 5.36 -1.03
N ILE A 53 4.57 6.34 -0.76
CA ILE A 53 4.27 6.76 0.62
C ILE A 53 2.77 6.68 0.84
N VAL A 54 2.37 5.93 1.86
CA VAL A 54 0.98 5.86 2.31
C VAL A 54 0.95 6.46 3.70
N ASP A 55 0.35 7.63 3.82
CA ASP A 55 0.34 8.38 5.06
C ASP A 55 -0.72 7.85 6.02
N HIS A 56 -0.82 8.48 7.18
CA HIS A 56 -1.58 7.96 8.32
C HIS A 56 -3.06 7.72 8.01
N GLY A 57 -3.61 6.71 8.66
CA GLY A 57 -5.06 6.47 8.67
C GLY A 57 -5.68 6.04 7.35
N CYS A 58 -4.86 5.70 6.37
CA CYS A 58 -5.38 5.27 5.07
C CYS A 58 -5.84 3.83 5.09
N VAL A 59 -6.81 3.51 4.22
CA VAL A 59 -7.19 2.15 3.92
C VAL A 59 -6.96 1.91 2.44
N ILE A 60 -6.06 0.97 2.14
CA ILE A 60 -5.78 0.56 0.76
C ILE A 60 -6.51 -0.76 0.55
N GLU A 61 -7.59 -0.73 -0.23
CA GLU A 61 -8.40 -1.92 -0.45
C GLU A 61 -7.64 -2.95 -1.27
N GLN A 62 -8.19 -4.15 -1.35
CA GLN A 62 -7.49 -5.30 -1.95
C GLN A 62 -7.07 -5.07 -3.39
N GLY A 63 -5.94 -5.63 -3.76
CA GLY A 63 -5.49 -5.68 -5.15
C GLY A 63 -5.05 -4.35 -5.74
N CYS A 64 -4.84 -3.33 -4.91
CA CYS A 64 -4.37 -2.03 -5.40
C CYS A 64 -2.89 -2.06 -5.75
N HIS A 65 -2.50 -1.21 -6.68
CA HIS A 65 -1.10 -0.99 -7.01
C HIS A 65 -0.79 0.49 -6.79
N ILE A 66 -0.03 0.78 -5.74
CA ILE A 66 0.45 2.14 -5.48
C ILE A 66 1.82 2.22 -6.13
N CYS A 67 1.89 2.90 -7.27
CA CYS A 67 3.07 2.86 -8.13
C CYS A 67 4.24 3.64 -7.54
N LEU A 68 5.39 3.51 -8.17
CA LEU A 68 6.63 4.07 -7.62
C LEU A 68 6.52 5.57 -7.41
N GLY A 69 6.98 6.03 -6.25
CA GLY A 69 6.98 7.44 -5.90
C GLY A 69 5.61 8.08 -5.70
N ALA A 70 4.52 7.32 -5.77
CA ALA A 70 3.19 7.86 -5.52
C ALA A 70 3.02 8.20 -4.04
N ILE A 71 2.20 9.19 -3.75
CA ILE A 71 1.93 9.63 -2.39
C ILE A 71 0.43 9.60 -2.15
N VAL A 72 0.01 8.82 -1.15
CA VAL A 72 -1.37 8.80 -0.68
C VAL A 72 -1.39 9.55 0.64
N LYS A 73 -1.91 10.77 0.63
CA LYS A 73 -1.97 11.59 1.85
C LYS A 73 -2.98 10.99 2.83
N GLY A 74 -2.95 11.52 4.05
CA GLY A 74 -3.67 10.92 5.16
C GLY A 74 -5.16 10.74 4.98
N GLU A 75 -5.71 9.74 5.67
CA GLU A 75 -7.13 9.49 5.83
C GLU A 75 -7.87 9.24 4.51
N ASN A 76 -7.16 8.69 3.53
CA ASN A 76 -7.76 8.29 2.27
C ASN A 76 -8.20 6.84 2.29
N ARG A 77 -9.20 6.53 1.49
CA ARG A 77 -9.57 5.17 1.18
C ARG A 77 -9.44 4.95 -0.32
N ILE A 78 -8.57 4.02 -0.68
CA ILE A 78 -8.33 3.69 -2.09
C ILE A 78 -9.16 2.46 -2.43
N ALA A 79 -10.08 2.59 -3.38
CA ALA A 79 -10.98 1.51 -3.75
C ALA A 79 -10.22 0.31 -4.31
N ALA A 80 -10.81 -0.87 -4.13
CA ALA A 80 -10.18 -2.11 -4.58
C ALA A 80 -9.80 -2.05 -6.06
N LEU A 81 -8.68 -2.69 -6.39
CA LEU A 81 -8.18 -2.82 -7.76
C LEU A 81 -7.80 -1.49 -8.41
N SER A 82 -7.63 -0.45 -7.62
CA SER A 82 -7.19 0.85 -8.13
C SER A 82 -5.69 0.84 -8.41
N LYS A 83 -5.29 1.69 -9.33
CA LYS A 83 -3.89 1.93 -9.62
C LYS A 83 -3.61 3.41 -9.43
N ILE A 84 -2.71 3.74 -8.49
CA ILE A 84 -2.24 5.10 -8.31
C ILE A 84 -0.95 5.23 -9.10
N GLU A 85 -0.95 6.09 -10.11
CA GLU A 85 0.15 6.17 -11.06
C GLU A 85 1.45 6.65 -10.42
N ALA A 86 2.57 6.36 -11.08
CA ALA A 86 3.87 6.80 -10.58
C ALA A 86 3.89 8.31 -10.38
N GLY A 87 4.34 8.74 -9.21
CA GLY A 87 4.42 10.16 -8.87
C GLY A 87 3.09 10.86 -8.62
N GLU A 88 1.98 10.14 -8.71
CA GLU A 88 0.66 10.73 -8.42
C GLU A 88 0.53 11.06 -6.94
N VAL A 89 -0.16 12.16 -6.62
CA VAL A 89 -0.45 12.55 -5.25
C VAL A 89 -1.96 12.54 -5.03
N VAL A 90 -2.42 11.69 -4.11
CA VAL A 90 -3.82 11.66 -3.68
C VAL A 90 -3.94 12.56 -2.47
N GLN A 91 -4.78 13.58 -2.55
CA GLN A 91 -4.88 14.59 -1.50
C GLN A 91 -5.57 14.05 -0.25
N LEU A 92 -5.38 14.73 0.86
CA LEU A 92 -5.96 14.36 2.15
C LEU A 92 -7.48 14.13 2.03
N ARG A 93 -7.95 13.02 2.55
CA ARG A 93 -9.37 12.65 2.58
C ARG A 93 -10.07 12.70 1.22
N GLN A 94 -9.35 12.41 0.16
CA GLN A 94 -9.91 12.51 -1.18
C GLN A 94 -10.76 11.31 -1.57
N CYS A 95 -10.60 10.16 -0.95
CA CYS A 95 -11.34 8.94 -1.26
C CYS A 95 -11.24 8.56 -2.73
N HIS A 96 -10.10 8.07 -3.13
CA HIS A 96 -9.81 7.72 -4.51
C HIS A 96 -10.62 6.49 -4.94
N VAL A 97 -11.26 6.54 -6.10
CA VAL A 97 -12.02 5.43 -6.67
C VAL A 97 -11.27 4.84 -7.86
N ASN A 98 -11.74 3.66 -8.31
CA ASN A 98 -11.17 3.00 -9.48
C ASN A 98 -11.17 3.91 -10.70
N LYS A 99 -10.10 3.82 -11.44
CA LYS A 99 -9.96 4.48 -12.72
C LYS A 99 -10.09 3.48 -13.85
#